data_3a6a71d357775793d38d83bd04465801
#
_entry.id   3a6a71d357775793d38d83bd04465801
#
_cell.length_a   1.000
_cell.length_b   1.000
_cell.length_c   1.000
_cell.angle_alpha   90.00
_cell.angle_beta   90.00
_cell.angle_gamma   90.00
#
_symmetry.space_group_name_H-M   'P 1'
#
loop_
_entity.id
_entity.type
_entity.pdbx_description
1 polymer ?
#
loop_
_entity_poly.entity_id
_entity_poly.type
_entity_poly.pdbx_seq_one_letter_code
_entity_poly.pdbx_strand_id
1 'polypeptide(L)'
;DKVFSLLKKIIKDEKIENLNIPISIVTTDIDNNKEVVIKEGSMYDAIRASCSIPGLVKPYNLNGINYVDGGVLNPLPINKLCYKEKIITVNLNGHPTTSLFGKKTKRRSYLNYFNSLKSYFSNNQNTKHLGIYDITYRSVHMIQNQLSMMQIEKHNTFKNINIPCDVCHPLEFYKAKQILEEGAKFYK
;
A
#
# COMPACT_ATOMS: atom_id res chain seq x y z
N ASP A 1 3.52 3.58 -15.70
CA ASP A 1 3.76 5.04 -15.70
C ASP A 1 2.56 5.91 -16.07
N LYS A 2 1.52 5.40 -16.78
CA LYS A 2 0.35 6.20 -17.14
C LYS A 2 -0.41 6.77 -15.92
N VAL A 3 -0.53 6.01 -14.84
CA VAL A 3 -1.20 6.47 -13.61
C VAL A 3 -0.45 7.64 -12.98
N PHE A 4 0.87 7.54 -12.90
CA PHE A 4 1.71 8.58 -12.31
C PHE A 4 1.84 9.83 -13.20
N SER A 5 1.72 9.68 -14.53
CA SER A 5 1.65 10.82 -15.43
C SER A 5 0.36 11.62 -15.28
N LEU A 6 -0.76 10.96 -14.96
CA LEU A 6 -2.01 11.62 -14.59
C LEU A 6 -1.91 12.28 -13.23
N LEU A 7 -1.31 11.60 -12.25
CA LEU A 7 -1.10 12.15 -10.91
C LEU A 7 -0.28 13.45 -10.98
N LYS A 8 0.79 13.48 -11.78
CA LYS A 8 1.60 14.68 -12.00
C LYS A 8 0.84 15.87 -12.57
N LYS A 9 -0.25 15.63 -13.29
CA LYS A 9 -1.13 16.70 -13.81
C LYS A 9 -2.09 17.25 -12.76
N ILE A 10 -2.43 16.44 -11.76
CA ILE A 10 -3.41 16.77 -10.72
C ILE A 10 -2.73 17.41 -9.52
N ILE A 11 -1.60 16.85 -9.11
CA ILE A 11 -0.82 17.32 -7.97
C ILE A 11 0.17 18.36 -8.50
N LYS A 12 0.04 19.61 -8.02
CA LYS A 12 1.12 20.59 -8.18
C LYS A 12 2.34 20.05 -7.47
N ASP A 13 3.46 20.02 -8.17
CA ASP A 13 4.73 19.57 -7.59
C ASP A 13 5.30 20.70 -6.71
N GLU A 14 4.81 20.75 -5.47
CA GLU A 14 5.31 21.65 -4.45
C GLU A 14 6.40 20.97 -3.62
N LYS A 15 7.25 21.77 -3.01
CA LYS A 15 8.23 21.25 -2.05
C LYS A 15 7.53 20.90 -0.74
N ILE A 16 7.85 19.74 -0.19
CA ILE A 16 7.24 19.20 1.05
C ILE A 16 7.42 20.19 2.20
N GLU A 17 8.60 20.79 2.32
CA GLU A 17 8.93 21.76 3.36
C GLU A 17 8.14 23.07 3.29
N ASN A 18 7.48 23.37 2.17
CA ASN A 18 6.66 24.56 1.96
C ASN A 18 5.17 24.33 2.22
N LEU A 19 4.77 23.12 2.57
CA LEU A 19 3.37 22.79 2.80
C LEU A 19 2.88 23.38 4.14
N ASN A 20 1.64 23.85 4.17
CA ASN A 20 1.01 24.40 5.38
C ASN A 20 0.87 23.37 6.51
N ILE A 21 0.75 22.10 6.18
CA ILE A 21 0.68 20.97 7.12
C ILE A 21 1.95 20.15 6.94
N PRO A 22 2.75 19.95 7.99
CA PRO A 22 3.95 19.11 7.92
C PRO A 22 3.60 17.68 7.50
N ILE A 23 4.29 17.18 6.47
CA ILE A 23 4.12 15.83 5.95
C ILE A 23 5.45 15.08 6.04
N SER A 24 5.37 13.81 6.42
CA SER A 24 6.49 12.87 6.33
C SER A 24 6.06 11.69 5.49
N ILE A 25 6.80 11.40 4.42
CA ILE A 25 6.50 10.30 3.50
C ILE A 25 7.53 9.21 3.70
N VAL A 26 7.05 7.99 3.99
CA VAL A 26 7.93 6.84 4.24
C VAL A 26 8.08 6.03 2.96
N THR A 27 9.31 5.67 2.65
CA THR A 27 9.67 4.80 1.53
C THR A 27 10.77 3.83 1.95
N THR A 28 11.03 2.81 1.14
CA THR A 28 12.08 1.83 1.37
C THR A 28 13.17 1.96 0.30
N ASP A 29 14.39 2.23 0.71
CA ASP A 29 15.59 2.11 -0.10
C ASP A 29 15.94 0.62 -0.23
N ILE A 30 15.62 0.05 -1.40
CA ILE A 30 15.79 -1.39 -1.63
C ILE A 30 17.25 -1.77 -1.86
N ASP A 31 18.07 -0.83 -2.30
CA ASP A 31 19.49 -1.08 -2.57
C ASP A 31 20.28 -1.22 -1.26
N ASN A 32 19.89 -0.45 -0.22
CA ASN A 32 20.55 -0.42 1.08
C ASN A 32 19.73 -1.08 2.20
N ASN A 33 18.59 -1.69 1.90
CA ASN A 33 17.71 -2.39 2.87
C ASN A 33 17.30 -1.51 4.07
N LYS A 34 16.93 -0.25 3.84
CA LYS A 34 16.59 0.67 4.92
C LYS A 34 15.32 1.47 4.65
N GLU A 35 14.64 1.80 5.74
CA GLU A 35 13.55 2.76 5.72
C GLU A 35 14.09 4.18 5.52
N VAL A 36 13.42 4.95 4.67
CA VAL A 36 13.74 6.36 4.44
C VAL A 36 12.49 7.21 4.67
N VAL A 37 12.64 8.29 5.44
CA VAL A 37 11.57 9.27 5.68
C VAL A 37 11.91 10.54 4.92
N ILE A 38 11.09 10.86 3.93
CA ILE A 38 11.24 12.06 3.10
C ILE A 38 10.39 13.17 3.71
N LYS A 39 11.03 14.30 4.07
CA LYS A 39 10.41 15.47 4.68
C LYS A 39 10.64 16.75 3.89
N GLU A 40 11.45 16.69 2.84
CA GLU A 40 11.82 17.81 2.00
C GLU A 40 11.97 17.39 0.54
N GLY A 41 11.98 18.35 -0.38
CA GLY A 41 12.11 18.12 -1.81
C GLY A 41 10.74 17.98 -2.51
N SER A 42 10.74 17.42 -3.71
CA SER A 42 9.55 17.25 -4.54
C SER A 42 8.53 16.32 -3.89
N MET A 43 7.33 16.84 -3.64
CA MET A 43 6.21 16.03 -3.13
C MET A 43 5.83 14.92 -4.11
N TYR A 44 5.89 15.21 -5.41
CA TYR A 44 5.61 14.20 -6.44
C TYR A 44 6.59 13.03 -6.37
N ASP A 45 7.90 13.33 -6.29
CA ASP A 45 8.93 12.29 -6.25
C ASP A 45 8.81 11.44 -4.98
N ALA A 46 8.54 12.06 -3.83
CA ALA A 46 8.31 11.35 -2.58
C ALA A 46 7.09 10.43 -2.64
N ILE A 47 5.95 10.91 -3.17
CA ILE A 47 4.75 10.09 -3.37
C ILE A 47 5.04 8.96 -4.37
N ARG A 48 5.73 9.26 -5.47
CA ARG A 48 6.06 8.26 -6.48
C ARG A 48 6.95 7.15 -5.92
N ALA A 49 7.93 7.50 -5.09
CA ALA A 49 8.77 6.54 -4.39
C ALA A 49 7.94 5.68 -3.42
N SER A 50 7.14 6.32 -2.56
CA SER A 50 6.32 5.66 -1.53
C SER A 50 5.19 4.79 -2.09
N CYS A 51 4.72 5.06 -3.32
CA CYS A 51 3.68 4.26 -3.99
C CYS A 51 4.25 3.20 -4.95
N SER A 52 5.54 2.91 -4.91
CA SER A 52 6.17 1.91 -5.78
C SER A 52 6.00 0.49 -5.21
N ILE A 53 4.74 0.01 -5.21
CA ILE A 53 4.37 -1.30 -4.65
C ILE A 53 5.09 -2.43 -5.42
N PRO A 54 5.89 -3.27 -4.74
CA PRO A 54 6.59 -4.38 -5.38
C PRO A 54 5.63 -5.33 -6.10
N GLY A 55 6.00 -5.73 -7.31
CA GLY A 55 5.17 -6.60 -8.16
C GLY A 55 4.05 -5.88 -8.94
N LEU A 56 3.67 -4.65 -8.58
CA LEU A 56 2.68 -3.85 -9.30
C LEU A 56 3.32 -2.68 -10.06
N VAL A 57 4.30 -2.04 -9.45
CA VAL A 57 4.95 -0.84 -9.99
C VAL A 57 6.47 -1.03 -9.95
N LYS A 58 7.14 -0.50 -10.97
CA LYS A 58 8.62 -0.51 -10.98
C LYS A 58 9.17 0.37 -9.84
N PRO A 59 10.27 -0.01 -9.21
CA PRO A 59 10.99 0.85 -8.27
C PRO A 59 11.22 2.23 -8.87
N TYR A 60 11.16 3.24 -8.05
CA TYR A 60 11.43 4.62 -8.47
C TYR A 60 12.88 4.98 -8.20
N ASN A 61 13.62 5.26 -9.27
CA ASN A 61 15.00 5.73 -9.11
C ASN A 61 15.00 7.22 -8.85
N LEU A 62 15.53 7.60 -7.69
CA LEU A 62 15.72 8.99 -7.30
C LEU A 62 17.18 9.17 -6.87
N ASN A 63 17.93 10.02 -7.58
CA ASN A 63 19.34 10.29 -7.33
C ASN A 63 20.24 9.03 -7.30
N GLY A 64 19.95 8.05 -8.16
CA GLY A 64 20.71 6.81 -8.26
C GLY A 64 20.31 5.70 -7.27
N ILE A 65 19.37 5.95 -6.36
CA ILE A 65 18.86 4.99 -5.39
C ILE A 65 17.49 4.51 -5.84
N ASN A 66 17.23 3.21 -5.74
CA ASN A 66 15.96 2.59 -6.07
C ASN A 66 15.05 2.52 -4.84
N TYR A 67 13.90 3.18 -4.92
CA TYR A 67 12.90 3.19 -3.87
C TYR A 67 11.69 2.33 -4.22
N VAL A 68 11.17 1.67 -3.20
CA VAL A 68 9.89 0.95 -3.23
C VAL A 68 8.98 1.44 -2.09
N ASP A 69 7.74 0.99 -2.08
CA ASP A 69 6.73 1.35 -1.10
C ASP A 69 7.24 1.23 0.35
N GLY A 70 6.97 2.24 1.16
CA GLY A 70 7.35 2.25 2.57
C GLY A 70 6.73 1.13 3.39
N GLY A 71 5.56 0.64 2.97
CA GLY A 71 4.87 -0.49 3.59
C GLY A 71 5.64 -1.81 3.56
N VAL A 72 6.72 -1.89 2.79
CA VAL A 72 7.63 -3.05 2.79
C VAL A 72 8.30 -3.22 4.16
N LEU A 73 8.73 -2.13 4.79
CA LEU A 73 9.41 -2.15 6.09
C LEU A 73 8.56 -1.56 7.22
N ASN A 74 7.73 -0.55 6.92
CA ASN A 74 6.95 0.16 7.94
C ASN A 74 5.58 0.59 7.40
N PRO A 75 4.61 -0.32 7.37
CA PRO A 75 3.28 -0.05 6.81
C PRO A 75 2.43 0.90 7.67
N LEU A 76 2.80 1.12 8.92
CA LEU A 76 2.13 2.03 9.84
C LEU A 76 3.16 2.80 10.66
N PRO A 77 3.74 3.91 10.15
CA PRO A 77 4.94 4.54 10.67
C PRO A 77 4.70 5.43 11.90
N ILE A 78 4.07 4.90 12.94
CA ILE A 78 3.79 5.61 14.21
C ILE A 78 5.08 6.08 14.86
N ASN A 79 6.14 5.28 14.78
CA ASN A 79 7.46 5.57 15.33
C ASN A 79 8.18 6.76 14.68
N LYS A 80 7.61 7.36 13.63
CA LYS A 80 8.16 8.57 12.96
C LYS A 80 7.47 9.86 13.41
N LEU A 81 6.45 9.75 14.24
CA LEU A 81 5.74 10.90 14.78
C LEU A 81 6.40 11.41 16.07
N CYS A 82 6.30 12.71 16.32
CA CYS A 82 6.70 13.31 17.59
C CYS A 82 5.63 13.04 18.65
N TYR A 83 6.01 12.35 19.74
CA TYR A 83 5.09 11.77 20.75
C TYR A 83 4.35 12.76 21.65
N LYS A 84 4.36 14.03 21.37
CA LYS A 84 3.70 15.04 22.24
C LYS A 84 2.20 15.23 21.94
N GLU A 85 1.68 14.63 20.88
CA GLU A 85 0.33 14.88 20.39
C GLU A 85 -0.53 13.60 20.41
N LYS A 86 -1.85 13.79 20.29
CA LYS A 86 -2.79 12.70 20.15
C LYS A 86 -2.59 12.02 18.79
N ILE A 87 -2.15 10.78 18.79
CA ILE A 87 -1.90 10.00 17.58
C ILE A 87 -3.18 9.30 17.17
N ILE A 88 -3.64 9.54 15.95
CA ILE A 88 -4.70 8.80 15.29
C ILE A 88 -4.05 7.95 14.20
N THR A 89 -4.31 6.65 14.19
CA THR A 89 -3.81 5.74 13.17
C THR A 89 -4.93 5.27 12.26
N VAL A 90 -4.61 5.12 10.97
CA VAL A 90 -5.49 4.50 9.98
C VAL A 90 -4.72 3.32 9.37
N ASN A 91 -5.00 2.13 9.87
CA ASN A 91 -4.38 0.89 9.41
C ASN A 91 -5.22 0.28 8.28
N LEU A 92 -4.70 0.27 7.06
CA LEU A 92 -5.34 -0.33 5.88
C LEU A 92 -5.06 -1.83 5.74
N ASN A 93 -4.21 -2.39 6.59
CA ASN A 93 -3.85 -3.81 6.60
C ASN A 93 -4.61 -4.58 7.69
N GLY A 94 -5.82 -4.15 8.05
CA GLY A 94 -6.65 -4.84 9.03
C GLY A 94 -7.02 -6.27 8.59
N HIS A 95 -7.44 -7.09 9.56
CA HIS A 95 -7.88 -8.45 9.27
C HIS A 95 -9.02 -8.46 8.24
N PRO A 96 -8.99 -9.38 7.26
CA PRO A 96 -10.06 -9.48 6.27
C PRO A 96 -11.39 -9.84 6.93
N THR A 97 -12.48 -9.21 6.50
CA THR A 97 -13.85 -9.47 7.02
C THR A 97 -14.45 -10.76 6.50
N THR A 98 -13.97 -11.21 5.33
CA THR A 98 -14.43 -12.47 4.72
C THR A 98 -13.26 -13.42 4.58
N SER A 99 -13.54 -14.73 4.81
CA SER A 99 -12.57 -15.74 4.42
C SER A 99 -12.19 -15.50 2.96
N LEU A 100 -10.91 -15.18 2.73
CA LEU A 100 -10.38 -14.88 1.39
C LEU A 100 -10.61 -16.03 0.36
N PHE A 101 -11.23 -17.11 0.80
CA PHE A 101 -11.62 -18.29 0.00
C PHE A 101 -13.07 -18.23 -0.53
N GLY A 102 -13.90 -17.25 -0.15
CA GLY A 102 -15.37 -17.32 -0.29
C GLY A 102 -16.01 -16.58 -1.45
N LYS A 103 -15.43 -15.57 -2.06
CA LYS A 103 -16.06 -14.83 -3.17
C LYS A 103 -15.29 -14.92 -4.46
N LYS A 104 -15.83 -15.63 -5.45
CA LYS A 104 -15.49 -15.47 -6.86
C LYS A 104 -15.90 -14.04 -7.28
N THR A 105 -15.01 -13.07 -7.18
CA THR A 105 -15.18 -11.85 -7.95
C THR A 105 -15.13 -12.23 -9.43
N LYS A 106 -16.16 -11.84 -10.20
CA LYS A 106 -16.14 -11.98 -11.66
C LYS A 106 -14.98 -11.16 -12.20
N ARG A 107 -13.83 -11.81 -12.34
CA ARG A 107 -12.62 -11.27 -12.96
C ARG A 107 -12.90 -11.07 -14.44
N ARG A 108 -13.25 -9.87 -14.82
CA ARG A 108 -13.29 -9.48 -16.24
C ARG A 108 -12.19 -8.45 -16.46
N SER A 109 -11.28 -8.79 -17.37
CA SER A 109 -10.44 -7.90 -18.20
C SER A 109 -8.96 -7.66 -17.90
N TYR A 110 -8.39 -7.91 -16.71
CA TYR A 110 -6.92 -7.79 -16.56
C TYR A 110 -6.17 -9.13 -16.67
N LEU A 111 -6.90 -10.18 -16.98
CA LEU A 111 -6.43 -11.57 -17.06
C LEU A 111 -5.50 -11.86 -18.25
N ASN A 112 -5.46 -11.02 -19.28
CA ASN A 112 -4.71 -11.36 -20.48
C ASN A 112 -3.18 -11.25 -20.31
N TYR A 113 -2.71 -10.37 -19.44
CA TYR A 113 -1.27 -10.29 -19.15
C TYR A 113 -0.81 -11.39 -18.18
N PHE A 114 -1.68 -11.77 -17.23
CA PHE A 114 -1.39 -12.84 -16.27
C PHE A 114 -1.72 -14.25 -16.79
N ASN A 115 -2.55 -14.38 -17.81
CA ASN A 115 -2.85 -15.67 -18.42
C ASN A 115 -1.64 -16.26 -19.17
N SER A 116 -0.76 -15.43 -19.70
CA SER A 116 0.50 -15.89 -20.29
C SER A 116 1.49 -16.45 -19.27
N LEU A 117 1.48 -15.95 -18.03
CA LEU A 117 2.25 -16.55 -16.93
C LEU A 117 1.55 -17.77 -16.33
N LYS A 118 0.21 -17.77 -16.32
CA LYS A 118 -0.57 -18.89 -15.80
C LYS A 118 -0.50 -20.14 -16.67
N SER A 119 -0.37 -19.99 -17.99
CA SER A 119 -0.19 -21.14 -18.90
C SER A 119 1.14 -21.86 -18.72
N TYR A 120 2.15 -21.19 -18.17
CA TYR A 120 3.45 -21.81 -17.90
C TYR A 120 3.46 -22.69 -16.65
N PHE A 121 2.52 -22.50 -15.72
CA PHE A 121 2.51 -23.16 -14.40
C PHE A 121 1.25 -23.99 -14.09
N SER A 122 0.29 -24.10 -15.02
CA SER A 122 -0.97 -24.79 -14.76
C SER A 122 -1.18 -25.95 -15.70
N ASN A 123 -0.66 -27.09 -15.31
CA ASN A 123 -1.05 -28.37 -15.89
C ASN A 123 -1.76 -29.23 -14.83
N ASN A 124 -2.92 -28.76 -14.34
CA ASN A 124 -3.92 -29.68 -13.75
C ASN A 124 -5.25 -28.95 -13.46
N GLN A 125 -6.31 -29.42 -14.06
CA GLN A 125 -7.70 -29.05 -13.79
C GLN A 125 -8.16 -29.81 -12.53
N ASN A 126 -8.75 -29.09 -11.57
CA ASN A 126 -9.55 -29.58 -10.42
C ASN A 126 -9.03 -29.43 -9.00
N THR A 127 -8.00 -28.65 -8.73
CA THR A 127 -7.73 -28.23 -7.36
C THR A 127 -7.75 -26.70 -7.27
N LYS A 128 -8.34 -26.12 -6.20
CA LYS A 128 -8.28 -24.68 -5.90
C LYS A 128 -6.84 -24.29 -5.55
N HIS A 129 -5.91 -24.45 -6.49
CA HIS A 129 -4.53 -24.04 -6.27
C HIS A 129 -4.43 -22.52 -6.31
N LEU A 130 -3.97 -21.94 -5.21
CA LEU A 130 -3.55 -20.54 -5.15
C LEU A 130 -2.36 -20.37 -6.11
N GLY A 131 -2.47 -19.40 -7.02
CA GLY A 131 -1.32 -19.04 -7.87
C GLY A 131 -0.19 -18.45 -7.04
N ILE A 132 1.04 -18.52 -7.53
CA ILE A 132 2.22 -17.91 -6.88
C ILE A 132 1.94 -16.44 -6.52
N TYR A 133 1.32 -15.69 -7.43
CA TYR A 133 0.93 -14.31 -7.17
C TYR A 133 -0.02 -14.18 -5.97
N ASP A 134 -1.05 -15.02 -5.88
CA ASP A 134 -2.02 -14.97 -4.78
C ASP A 134 -1.33 -15.30 -3.44
N ILE A 135 -0.41 -16.25 -3.43
CA ILE A 135 0.36 -16.63 -2.24
C ILE A 135 1.27 -15.47 -1.82
N THR A 136 2.06 -14.93 -2.76
CA THR A 136 2.99 -13.82 -2.49
C THR A 136 2.25 -12.59 -1.99
N TYR A 137 1.17 -12.20 -2.67
CA TYR A 137 0.35 -11.05 -2.27
C TYR A 137 -0.20 -11.21 -0.85
N ARG A 138 -0.75 -12.38 -0.53
CA ARG A 138 -1.27 -12.66 0.83
C ARG A 138 -0.16 -12.67 1.88
N SER A 139 0.99 -13.26 1.56
CA SER A 139 2.14 -13.31 2.47
C SER A 139 2.61 -11.90 2.80
N VAL A 140 2.73 -11.02 1.82
CA VAL A 140 3.10 -9.61 2.04
C VAL A 140 2.07 -8.92 2.93
N HIS A 141 0.77 -9.09 2.66
CA HIS A 141 -0.28 -8.51 3.50
C HIS A 141 -0.26 -9.04 4.95
N MET A 142 0.00 -10.33 5.13
CA MET A 142 0.13 -10.91 6.49
C MET A 142 1.31 -10.28 7.24
N ILE A 143 2.45 -10.10 6.58
CA ILE A 143 3.63 -9.46 7.16
C ILE A 143 3.32 -8.00 7.50
N GLN A 144 2.72 -7.25 6.58
CA GLN A 144 2.34 -5.85 6.80
C GLN A 144 1.34 -5.70 7.94
N ASN A 145 0.34 -6.59 8.03
CA ASN A 145 -0.60 -6.62 9.15
C ASN A 145 0.13 -6.81 10.47
N GLN A 146 1.01 -7.81 10.55
CA GLN A 146 1.79 -8.10 11.75
C GLN A 146 2.67 -6.91 12.16
N LEU A 147 3.38 -6.29 11.21
CA LEU A 147 4.19 -5.11 11.47
C LEU A 147 3.33 -3.93 11.96
N SER A 148 2.14 -3.71 11.36
CA SER A 148 1.21 -2.67 11.80
C SER A 148 0.72 -2.90 13.23
N MET A 149 0.36 -4.14 13.57
CA MET A 149 -0.08 -4.48 14.94
C MET A 149 1.02 -4.28 15.97
N MET A 150 2.26 -4.66 15.66
CA MET A 150 3.42 -4.41 16.52
C MET A 150 3.65 -2.91 16.76
N GLN A 151 3.43 -2.06 15.75
CA GLN A 151 3.52 -0.61 15.91
C GLN A 151 2.41 -0.08 16.83
N ILE A 152 1.18 -0.55 16.68
CA ILE A 152 0.04 -0.16 17.53
C ILE A 152 0.27 -0.57 18.98
N GLU A 153 0.74 -1.80 19.21
CA GLU A 153 1.02 -2.32 20.57
C GLU A 153 2.16 -1.58 21.26
N LYS A 154 3.17 -1.18 20.49
CA LYS A 154 4.35 -0.49 21.04
C LYS A 154 4.11 0.98 21.37
N HIS A 155 3.09 1.61 20.76
CA HIS A 155 2.87 3.04 20.86
C HIS A 155 1.47 3.34 21.43
N ASN A 156 1.41 4.29 22.37
CA ASN A 156 0.14 4.76 22.91
C ASN A 156 -0.56 5.67 21.90
N THR A 157 -1.65 5.17 21.31
CA THR A 157 -2.41 5.89 20.29
C THR A 157 -3.74 6.35 20.87
N PHE A 158 -4.19 7.56 20.50
CA PHE A 158 -5.49 8.08 20.91
C PHE A 158 -6.66 7.33 20.27
N LYS A 159 -6.54 7.00 18.98
CA LYS A 159 -7.56 6.24 18.24
C LYS A 159 -6.90 5.40 17.14
N ASN A 160 -7.32 4.14 17.06
CA ASN A 160 -6.91 3.23 15.99
C ASN A 160 -8.09 2.90 15.10
N ILE A 161 -7.99 3.22 13.81
CA ILE A 161 -8.97 2.90 12.78
C ILE A 161 -8.38 1.76 11.95
N ASN A 162 -8.95 0.57 12.10
CA ASN A 162 -8.52 -0.61 11.34
C ASN A 162 -9.49 -0.86 10.19
N ILE A 163 -9.01 -0.72 8.96
CA ILE A 163 -9.77 -1.00 7.75
C ILE A 163 -9.36 -2.37 7.23
N PRO A 164 -10.32 -3.29 7.02
CA PRO A 164 -10.01 -4.62 6.50
C PRO A 164 -9.32 -4.56 5.14
N CYS A 165 -8.29 -5.39 4.95
CA CYS A 165 -7.50 -5.40 3.71
C CYS A 165 -8.30 -5.89 2.48
N ASP A 166 -9.49 -6.46 2.68
CA ASP A 166 -10.36 -6.98 1.62
C ASP A 166 -11.52 -6.03 1.23
N VAL A 167 -11.52 -4.78 1.73
CA VAL A 167 -12.51 -3.76 1.35
C VAL A 167 -12.45 -3.46 -0.14
N CYS A 168 -11.26 -3.41 -0.72
CA CYS A 168 -11.06 -3.24 -2.16
C CYS A 168 -9.77 -3.91 -2.63
N HIS A 169 -9.71 -4.22 -3.93
CA HIS A 169 -8.46 -4.65 -4.55
C HIS A 169 -7.61 -3.42 -4.92
N PRO A 170 -6.27 -3.46 -4.82
CA PRO A 170 -5.38 -2.33 -5.12
C PRO A 170 -5.54 -1.67 -6.49
N LEU A 171 -6.14 -2.36 -7.45
CA LEU A 171 -6.39 -1.85 -8.81
C LEU A 171 -7.84 -1.39 -9.05
N GLU A 172 -8.70 -1.38 -8.04
CA GLU A 172 -10.11 -1.00 -8.17
C GLU A 172 -10.34 0.51 -7.96
N PHE A 173 -9.50 1.37 -8.54
CA PHE A 173 -9.60 2.82 -8.46
C PHE A 173 -10.96 3.38 -8.92
N TYR A 174 -11.66 2.65 -9.80
CA TYR A 174 -13.00 3.03 -10.27
C TYR A 174 -14.07 2.96 -9.17
N LYS A 175 -13.79 2.32 -8.04
CA LYS A 175 -14.67 2.24 -6.88
C LYS A 175 -14.44 3.34 -5.84
N ALA A 176 -13.68 4.39 -6.16
CA ALA A 176 -13.26 5.42 -5.21
C ALA A 176 -14.43 5.97 -4.37
N LYS A 177 -15.58 6.29 -4.98
CA LYS A 177 -16.76 6.78 -4.26
C LYS A 177 -17.27 5.77 -3.25
N GLN A 178 -17.42 4.51 -3.63
CA GLN A 178 -17.87 3.43 -2.75
C GLN A 178 -16.89 3.20 -1.59
N ILE A 179 -15.58 3.27 -1.88
CA ILE A 179 -14.52 3.08 -0.87
C ILE A 179 -14.54 4.22 0.15
N LEU A 180 -14.78 5.47 -0.28
CA LEU A 180 -14.95 6.61 0.62
C LEU A 180 -16.15 6.44 1.56
N GLU A 181 -17.29 5.97 1.04
CA GLU A 181 -18.49 5.69 1.84
C GLU A 181 -18.24 4.56 2.86
N GLU A 182 -17.55 3.50 2.45
CA GLU A 182 -17.15 2.42 3.35
C GLU A 182 -16.15 2.91 4.42
N GLY A 183 -15.12 3.68 4.04
CA GLY A 183 -14.15 4.24 4.98
C GLY A 183 -14.80 5.10 6.06
N ALA A 184 -15.82 5.87 5.73
CA ALA A 184 -16.56 6.69 6.69
C ALA A 184 -17.25 5.86 7.79
N LYS A 185 -17.59 4.60 7.54
CA LYS A 185 -18.20 3.70 8.54
C LYS A 185 -17.23 3.31 9.65
N PHE A 186 -15.94 3.27 9.36
CA PHE A 186 -14.90 2.90 10.31
C PHE A 186 -14.44 4.07 11.19
N TYR A 187 -14.81 5.31 10.82
CA TYR A 187 -14.43 6.49 11.60
C TYR A 187 -15.28 6.71 12.85
N LYS A 188 -16.49 6.17 12.89
CA LYS A 188 -17.38 6.26 14.06
C LYS A 188 -16.81 5.43 15.20
#